data_c99cb901cc46f5485ccf2ecd20eec734
#
_entry.id   c99cb901cc46f5485ccf2ecd20eec734
#
_cell.length_a   1.000
_cell.length_b   1.000
_cell.length_c   1.000
_cell.angle_alpha   90.00
_cell.angle_beta   90.00
_cell.angle_gamma   90.00
#
_symmetry.space_group_name_H-M   'P 1'
#
loop_
_entity.id
_entity.type
_entity.pdbx_description
1 polymer ?
#
loop_
_entity_poly.entity_id
_entity_poly.type
_entity_poly.pdbx_seq_one_letter_code
_entity_poly.pdbx_strand_id
1 'polypeptide(L)'
;MRTAAPALLLLVLLGGCSGAPAGPGEVGVEVGAQDLDVRPTQYCLDGEGQRYDITPPILEVSPGTAISLTVPKSVAEQGWSVQVFDETLEETIGTVDVDQGTTTYDGITTSDVVPPAFYLVVVEDKGGDCGEFSGAWPIGFIRAGG
;
A
#
# COMPACT_ATOMS: atom_id res chain seq x y z
N MET A 1 40.51 -24.45 55.75
CA MET A 1 41.02 -24.68 54.41
C MET A 1 39.86 -24.73 53.50
N ARG A 2 39.58 -23.72 53.04
CA ARG A 2 39.41 -23.23 51.79
C ARG A 2 38.67 -23.93 50.88
N THR A 3 37.57 -23.55 50.55
CA THR A 3 37.12 -23.74 49.15
C THR A 3 36.26 -22.59 48.73
N ALA A 4 36.78 -21.87 47.83
CA ALA A 4 36.07 -20.82 47.09
C ALA A 4 35.11 -21.49 46.11
N ALA A 5 33.87 -21.09 46.20
CA ALA A 5 32.89 -21.41 45.15
C ALA A 5 32.88 -20.29 44.11
N PRO A 6 32.99 -20.57 42.86
CA PRO A 6 32.80 -19.54 41.84
C PRO A 6 31.32 -19.33 41.60
N ALA A 7 30.92 -18.08 41.71
CA ALA A 7 29.60 -17.63 41.33
C ALA A 7 29.45 -17.76 39.79
N LEU A 8 28.55 -18.60 39.39
CA LEU A 8 28.18 -18.74 38.02
C LEU A 8 27.20 -17.62 37.65
N LEU A 9 27.72 -16.65 36.92
CA LEU A 9 26.92 -15.55 36.39
C LEU A 9 26.13 -16.04 35.20
N LEU A 10 24.86 -16.29 35.40
CA LEU A 10 23.97 -16.66 34.33
C LEU A 10 23.56 -15.41 33.57
N LEU A 11 24.17 -15.17 32.45
CA LEU A 11 23.71 -14.13 31.50
C LEU A 11 22.47 -14.64 30.79
N VAL A 12 21.34 -14.18 31.22
CA VAL A 12 20.09 -14.37 30.46
C VAL A 12 20.08 -13.33 29.35
N LEU A 13 20.41 -13.76 28.17
CA LEU A 13 20.18 -12.97 26.96
C LEU A 13 18.68 -13.02 26.66
N LEU A 14 17.98 -12.02 27.11
CA LEU A 14 16.65 -11.74 26.63
C LEU A 14 16.75 -11.25 25.18
N GLY A 15 16.70 -12.18 24.27
CA GLY A 15 16.45 -11.87 22.89
C GLY A 15 15.05 -11.31 22.78
N GLY A 16 14.92 -10.00 22.88
CA GLY A 16 13.66 -9.32 22.60
C GLY A 16 13.34 -9.41 21.13
N CYS A 17 12.55 -10.39 20.72
CA CYS A 17 11.80 -10.27 19.49
C CYS A 17 10.73 -9.22 19.69
N SER A 18 11.06 -7.97 19.43
CA SER A 18 10.05 -6.96 19.25
C SER A 18 9.43 -7.19 17.87
N GLY A 19 8.43 -8.08 17.80
CA GLY A 19 7.53 -8.11 16.66
C GLY A 19 6.80 -6.79 16.65
N ALA A 20 7.22 -5.83 15.82
CA ALA A 20 6.40 -4.68 15.54
C ALA A 20 5.05 -5.20 15.05
N PRO A 21 3.91 -4.71 15.58
CA PRO A 21 2.63 -5.07 15.02
C PRO A 21 2.67 -4.73 13.55
N ALA A 22 2.30 -5.70 12.70
CA ALA A 22 2.19 -5.47 11.28
C ALA A 22 1.12 -4.42 11.06
N GLY A 23 1.55 -3.17 10.97
CA GLY A 23 0.70 -2.09 10.51
C GLY A 23 0.31 -2.32 9.04
N PRO A 24 -0.59 -1.51 8.52
CA PRO A 24 -0.90 -1.54 7.10
C PRO A 24 0.39 -1.29 6.32
N GLY A 25 0.65 -2.16 5.34
CA GLY A 25 1.78 -2.00 4.46
C GLY A 25 1.62 -0.78 3.55
N GLU A 26 2.67 -0.44 2.85
CA GLU A 26 2.68 0.62 1.86
C GLU A 26 2.59 0.02 0.46
N VAL A 27 1.99 0.76 -0.47
CA VAL A 27 1.97 0.40 -1.88
C VAL A 27 3.09 1.14 -2.59
N GLY A 28 3.97 0.40 -3.24
CA GLY A 28 5.03 0.97 -4.06
C GLY A 28 4.48 1.44 -5.41
N VAL A 29 4.88 2.63 -5.84
CA VAL A 29 4.50 3.21 -7.13
C VAL A 29 5.75 3.60 -7.88
N GLU A 30 5.89 3.08 -9.09
CA GLU A 30 6.96 3.48 -10.01
C GLU A 30 6.35 4.01 -11.31
N VAL A 31 6.75 5.20 -11.71
CA VAL A 31 6.35 5.82 -12.96
C VAL A 31 7.50 6.62 -13.54
N GLY A 32 8.04 6.18 -14.69
CA GLY A 32 9.25 6.78 -15.24
C GLY A 32 10.43 6.67 -14.29
N ALA A 33 11.05 7.80 -13.96
CA ALA A 33 12.17 7.88 -13.02
C ALA A 33 11.72 8.16 -11.59
N GLN A 34 10.42 8.22 -11.32
CA GLN A 34 9.86 8.49 -10.02
C GLN A 34 9.43 7.20 -9.33
N ASP A 35 9.74 7.06 -8.06
CA ASP A 35 9.28 5.98 -7.21
C ASP A 35 8.90 6.52 -5.83
N LEU A 36 7.86 5.97 -5.23
CA LEU A 36 7.45 6.31 -3.88
C LEU A 36 6.64 5.17 -3.25
N ASP A 37 6.59 5.18 -1.94
CA ASP A 37 5.73 4.33 -1.14
C ASP A 37 4.53 5.13 -0.64
N VAL A 38 3.34 4.57 -0.83
CA VAL A 38 2.08 5.22 -0.51
C VAL A 38 1.46 4.56 0.70
N ARG A 39 1.06 5.38 1.66
CA ARG A 39 0.37 4.93 2.87
C ARG A 39 -1.13 4.86 2.64
N PRO A 40 -1.84 3.95 3.28
CA PRO A 40 -3.28 3.85 3.13
C PRO A 40 -4.01 5.00 3.80
N THR A 41 -5.17 5.36 3.26
CA THR A 41 -6.12 6.27 3.91
C THR A 41 -7.10 5.54 4.81
N GLN A 42 -7.29 4.26 4.57
CA GLN A 42 -8.09 3.38 5.43
C GLN A 42 -7.57 1.95 5.35
N TYR A 43 -7.77 1.19 6.40
CA TYR A 43 -7.37 -0.21 6.46
C TYR A 43 -8.15 -0.96 7.54
N CYS A 44 -8.35 -2.26 7.34
CA CYS A 44 -8.89 -3.15 8.36
C CYS A 44 -7.74 -3.79 9.14
N LEU A 45 -7.57 -3.41 10.39
CA LEU A 45 -6.52 -3.92 11.25
C LEU A 45 -7.12 -4.63 12.47
N ASP A 46 -6.81 -5.92 12.62
CA ASP A 46 -7.30 -6.76 13.73
C ASP A 46 -8.82 -6.71 13.92
N GLY A 47 -9.58 -6.71 12.83
CA GLY A 47 -11.04 -6.65 12.85
C GLY A 47 -11.62 -5.25 13.10
N GLU A 48 -10.77 -4.22 13.18
CA GLU A 48 -11.20 -2.84 13.35
C GLU A 48 -10.85 -1.98 12.15
N GLY A 49 -11.82 -1.23 11.66
CA GLY A 49 -11.61 -0.26 10.58
C GLY A 49 -10.85 0.95 11.08
N GLN A 50 -9.73 1.25 10.40
CA GLN A 50 -8.88 2.40 10.70
C GLN A 50 -8.98 3.42 9.57
N ARG A 51 -9.05 4.69 9.93
CA ARG A 51 -8.93 5.81 9.00
C ARG A 51 -7.70 6.63 9.38
N TYR A 52 -6.93 7.00 8.36
CA TYR A 52 -5.70 7.76 8.53
C TYR A 52 -5.86 9.14 7.89
N ASP A 53 -5.50 10.16 8.62
CA ASP A 53 -5.51 11.55 8.13
C ASP A 53 -4.20 11.83 7.37
N ILE A 54 -4.18 11.38 6.13
CA ILE A 54 -3.07 11.61 5.22
C ILE A 54 -3.57 12.17 3.90
N THR A 55 -2.79 13.07 3.33
CA THR A 55 -3.06 13.61 2.00
C THR A 55 -2.44 12.67 0.96
N PRO A 56 -3.21 12.22 -0.04
CA PRO A 56 -2.65 11.41 -1.11
C PRO A 56 -1.54 12.15 -1.84
N PRO A 57 -0.42 11.46 -2.17
CA PRO A 57 0.62 12.06 -2.98
C PRO A 57 0.11 12.31 -4.41
N ILE A 58 0.64 13.34 -5.06
CA ILE A 58 0.34 13.68 -6.44
C ILE A 58 1.64 13.72 -7.23
N LEU A 59 1.70 12.96 -8.32
CA LEU A 59 2.85 12.91 -9.22
C LEU A 59 2.55 13.60 -10.54
N GLU A 60 3.48 14.44 -10.99
CA GLU A 60 3.49 14.93 -12.37
C GLU A 60 4.16 13.87 -13.24
N VAL A 61 3.50 13.48 -14.32
CA VAL A 61 3.93 12.38 -15.19
C VAL A 61 3.91 12.79 -16.66
N SER A 62 4.76 12.13 -17.45
CA SER A 62 4.75 12.26 -18.90
C SER A 62 3.70 11.33 -19.51
N PRO A 63 3.13 11.69 -20.67
CA PRO A 63 2.21 10.82 -21.40
C PRO A 63 2.87 9.48 -21.78
N GLY A 64 2.07 8.42 -21.86
CA GLY A 64 2.51 7.11 -22.36
C GLY A 64 3.51 6.38 -21.47
N THR A 65 3.62 6.75 -20.22
CA THR A 65 4.54 6.12 -19.26
C THR A 65 3.82 5.03 -18.48
N ALA A 66 4.41 3.84 -18.37
CA ALA A 66 3.85 2.77 -17.59
C ALA A 66 3.87 3.13 -16.10
N ILE A 67 2.76 2.80 -15.41
CA ILE A 67 2.62 2.92 -13.96
C ILE A 67 2.70 1.52 -13.38
N SER A 68 3.69 1.27 -12.52
CA SER A 68 3.86 0.01 -11.84
C SER A 68 3.42 0.15 -10.38
N LEU A 69 2.53 -0.71 -9.94
CA LEU A 69 1.99 -0.73 -8.59
C LEU A 69 2.39 -2.04 -7.91
N THR A 70 2.99 -1.95 -6.75
CA THR A 70 3.41 -3.12 -5.97
C THR A 70 2.75 -3.08 -4.60
N VAL A 71 2.00 -4.15 -4.28
CA VAL A 71 1.30 -4.28 -3.00
C VAL A 71 2.04 -5.20 -2.05
N PRO A 72 1.81 -5.07 -0.72
CA PRO A 72 2.28 -6.07 0.24
C PRO A 72 1.75 -7.46 -0.07
N LYS A 73 2.52 -8.48 0.26
CA LYS A 73 2.13 -9.87 0.03
C LYS A 73 0.77 -10.22 0.66
N SER A 74 0.48 -9.69 1.84
CA SER A 74 -0.80 -9.90 2.53
C SER A 74 -1.99 -9.35 1.72
N VAL A 75 -1.81 -8.22 1.05
CA VAL A 75 -2.83 -7.61 0.18
C VAL A 75 -3.02 -8.46 -1.07
N ALA A 76 -1.94 -8.92 -1.68
CA ALA A 76 -2.00 -9.81 -2.84
C ALA A 76 -2.72 -11.12 -2.53
N GLU A 77 -2.50 -11.69 -1.36
CA GLU A 77 -3.16 -12.92 -0.91
C GLU A 77 -4.66 -12.75 -0.70
N GLN A 78 -5.10 -11.57 -0.25
CA GLN A 78 -6.52 -11.25 -0.11
C GLN A 78 -7.20 -10.99 -1.46
N GLY A 79 -6.46 -10.44 -2.40
CA GLY A 79 -6.95 -9.93 -3.66
C GLY A 79 -7.07 -8.41 -3.64
N TRP A 80 -6.85 -7.80 -4.77
CA TRP A 80 -6.88 -6.34 -4.89
C TRP A 80 -7.28 -5.90 -6.29
N SER A 81 -7.69 -4.66 -6.38
CA SER A 81 -8.06 -4.02 -7.62
C SER A 81 -7.49 -2.60 -7.67
N VAL A 82 -7.48 -2.02 -8.85
CA VAL A 82 -7.12 -0.63 -9.06
C VAL A 82 -8.37 0.10 -9.54
N GLN A 83 -8.83 1.05 -8.76
CA GLN A 83 -9.95 1.91 -9.14
C GLN A 83 -9.40 3.22 -9.70
N VAL A 84 -9.95 3.65 -10.81
CA VAL A 84 -9.59 4.91 -11.47
C VAL A 84 -10.66 5.94 -11.16
N PHE A 85 -10.25 7.05 -10.58
CA PHE A 85 -11.14 8.15 -10.22
C PHE A 85 -10.80 9.43 -10.97
N ASP A 86 -11.77 10.30 -11.08
CA ASP A 86 -11.57 11.66 -11.53
C ASP A 86 -10.69 12.48 -10.57
N GLU A 87 -10.38 13.69 -10.93
CA GLU A 87 -9.53 14.60 -10.12
C GLU A 87 -10.12 14.96 -8.76
N THR A 88 -11.42 14.77 -8.56
CA THR A 88 -12.10 15.06 -7.29
C THR A 88 -12.20 13.86 -6.35
N LEU A 89 -11.85 12.66 -6.82
CA LEU A 89 -12.07 11.38 -6.10
C LEU A 89 -13.56 11.08 -5.84
N GLU A 90 -14.46 11.68 -6.58
CA GLU A 90 -15.90 11.49 -6.41
C GLU A 90 -16.47 10.46 -7.36
N GLU A 91 -15.96 10.40 -8.60
CA GLU A 91 -16.47 9.52 -9.63
C GLU A 91 -15.44 8.45 -10.01
N THR A 92 -15.84 7.19 -9.88
CA THR A 92 -15.06 6.05 -10.38
C THR A 92 -15.28 5.94 -11.88
N ILE A 93 -14.23 6.12 -12.68
CA ILE A 93 -14.28 6.04 -14.14
C ILE A 93 -13.79 4.72 -14.71
N GLY A 94 -13.22 3.87 -13.87
CA GLY A 94 -12.81 2.53 -14.27
C GLY A 94 -12.34 1.69 -13.10
N THR A 95 -12.28 0.38 -13.32
CA THR A 95 -11.76 -0.57 -12.36
C THR A 95 -10.97 -1.64 -13.09
N VAL A 96 -9.82 -2.01 -12.54
CA VAL A 96 -8.98 -3.10 -13.02
C VAL A 96 -8.83 -4.11 -11.90
N ASP A 97 -9.32 -5.32 -12.12
CA ASP A 97 -9.12 -6.42 -11.18
C ASP A 97 -7.74 -7.03 -11.40
N VAL A 98 -7.04 -7.32 -10.32
CA VAL A 98 -5.73 -7.97 -10.35
C VAL A 98 -5.88 -9.38 -9.80
N ASP A 99 -5.27 -10.34 -10.47
CA ASP A 99 -5.33 -11.75 -10.05
C ASP A 99 -4.78 -11.93 -8.63
N GLN A 100 -5.53 -12.67 -7.81
CA GLN A 100 -5.12 -12.99 -6.45
C GLN A 100 -3.75 -13.66 -6.43
N GLY A 101 -2.89 -13.21 -5.52
CA GLY A 101 -1.51 -13.67 -5.41
C GLY A 101 -0.52 -12.86 -6.23
N THR A 102 -0.98 -11.96 -7.10
CA THR A 102 -0.13 -11.06 -7.88
C THR A 102 0.24 -9.83 -7.03
N THR A 103 1.52 -9.58 -6.86
CA THR A 103 2.01 -8.46 -6.05
C THR A 103 2.28 -7.20 -6.86
N THR A 104 2.49 -7.30 -8.16
CA THR A 104 2.81 -6.16 -9.02
C THR A 104 1.91 -6.13 -10.24
N TYR A 105 1.39 -4.94 -10.56
CA TYR A 105 0.60 -4.69 -11.75
C TYR A 105 1.13 -3.46 -12.49
N ASP A 106 1.41 -3.59 -13.77
CA ASP A 106 1.99 -2.55 -14.64
C ASP A 106 1.23 -2.36 -15.96
N GLY A 107 0.00 -2.81 -16.00
CA GLY A 107 -0.84 -2.77 -17.20
C GLY A 107 -1.52 -1.42 -17.48
N ILE A 108 -1.28 -0.39 -16.66
CA ILE A 108 -1.84 0.95 -16.84
C ILE A 108 -0.73 1.90 -17.29
N THR A 109 -1.00 2.71 -18.30
CA THR A 109 -0.13 3.83 -18.67
C THR A 109 -0.77 5.16 -18.30
N THR A 110 0.06 6.21 -18.22
CA THR A 110 -0.42 7.56 -17.89
C THR A 110 -1.34 8.15 -18.96
N SER A 111 -1.40 7.54 -20.15
CA SER A 111 -2.28 7.96 -21.25
C SER A 111 -3.57 7.17 -21.36
N ASP A 112 -3.76 6.12 -20.59
CA ASP A 112 -4.97 5.29 -20.61
C ASP A 112 -6.17 5.99 -19.98
N VAL A 113 -5.93 6.94 -19.08
CA VAL A 113 -6.98 7.72 -18.43
C VAL A 113 -7.21 9.01 -19.18
N VAL A 114 -8.46 9.27 -19.59
CA VAL A 114 -8.82 10.42 -20.44
C VAL A 114 -8.60 11.77 -19.75
N PRO A 115 -9.07 12.02 -18.51
CA PRO A 115 -8.73 13.25 -17.81
C PRO A 115 -7.22 13.35 -17.58
N PRO A 116 -6.61 14.53 -17.80
CA PRO A 116 -5.18 14.71 -17.56
C PRO A 116 -4.81 14.65 -16.07
N ALA A 117 -5.74 14.93 -15.18
CA ALA A 117 -5.60 14.75 -13.74
C ALA A 117 -6.55 13.64 -13.28
N PHE A 118 -6.03 12.66 -12.59
CA PHE A 118 -6.78 11.49 -12.14
C PHE A 118 -6.14 10.88 -10.91
N TYR A 119 -6.89 10.01 -10.22
CA TYR A 119 -6.38 9.19 -9.15
C TYR A 119 -6.44 7.71 -9.49
N LEU A 120 -5.45 6.97 -9.08
CA LEU A 120 -5.51 5.53 -8.96
C LEU A 120 -5.64 5.20 -7.46
N VAL A 121 -6.61 4.39 -7.12
CA VAL A 121 -6.77 3.90 -5.76
C VAL A 121 -6.58 2.39 -5.76
N VAL A 122 -5.51 1.93 -5.12
CA VAL A 122 -5.33 0.50 -4.88
C VAL A 122 -6.28 0.12 -3.74
N VAL A 123 -7.11 -0.87 -3.97
CA VAL A 123 -8.13 -1.33 -3.01
C VAL A 123 -7.92 -2.81 -2.73
N GLU A 124 -7.81 -3.16 -1.46
CA GLU A 124 -7.84 -4.55 -1.02
C GLU A 124 -9.29 -5.05 -1.07
N ASP A 125 -9.53 -6.16 -1.77
CA ASP A 125 -10.88 -6.64 -2.09
C ASP A 125 -11.66 -7.15 -0.88
N LYS A 126 -10.97 -7.54 0.17
CA LYS A 126 -11.60 -8.07 1.37
C LYS A 126 -11.05 -7.40 2.61
N GLY A 127 -11.88 -6.61 3.25
CA GLY A 127 -11.55 -5.95 4.51
C GLY A 127 -11.54 -6.86 5.74
N GLY A 128 -11.55 -8.18 5.57
CA GLY A 128 -11.65 -9.11 6.68
C GLY A 128 -12.96 -8.92 7.45
N ASP A 129 -12.87 -8.86 8.79
CA ASP A 129 -14.04 -8.69 9.67
C ASP A 129 -14.51 -7.24 9.84
N CYS A 130 -13.96 -6.33 9.05
CA CYS A 130 -14.25 -4.89 9.16
C CYS A 130 -15.45 -4.42 8.33
N GLY A 131 -16.16 -5.31 7.66
CA GLY A 131 -17.30 -4.95 6.82
C GLY A 131 -16.92 -4.08 5.63
N GLU A 132 -17.30 -2.80 5.67
CA GLU A 132 -17.06 -1.85 4.58
C GLU A 132 -15.60 -1.30 4.53
N PHE A 133 -14.79 -1.61 5.54
CA PHE A 133 -13.41 -1.13 5.56
C PHE A 133 -12.50 -2.08 4.79
N SER A 134 -12.19 -1.71 3.57
CA SER A 134 -11.11 -2.31 2.79
C SER A 134 -9.87 -1.44 2.90
N GLY A 135 -8.68 -2.00 2.65
CA GLY A 135 -7.48 -1.19 2.49
C GLY A 135 -7.59 -0.33 1.23
N ALA A 136 -7.23 0.95 1.33
CA ALA A 136 -7.25 1.88 0.21
C ALA A 136 -6.02 2.78 0.21
N TRP A 137 -5.30 2.79 -0.91
CA TRP A 137 -4.07 3.55 -1.14
C TRP A 137 -4.25 4.46 -2.36
N PRO A 138 -4.63 5.73 -2.16
CA PRO A 138 -4.84 6.68 -3.26
C PRO A 138 -3.55 7.35 -3.71
N ILE A 139 -3.36 7.46 -5.02
CA ILE A 139 -2.26 8.18 -5.66
C ILE A 139 -2.83 9.07 -6.77
N GLY A 140 -2.51 10.35 -6.75
CA GLY A 140 -2.89 11.29 -7.79
C GLY A 140 -1.83 11.41 -8.89
N PHE A 141 -2.28 11.63 -10.10
CA PHE A 141 -1.43 11.85 -11.27
C PHE A 141 -1.88 13.10 -12.04
N ILE A 142 -0.94 13.90 -12.46
CA ILE A 142 -1.16 15.03 -13.38
C ILE A 142 -0.29 14.78 -14.60
N ARG A 143 -0.93 14.55 -15.75
CA ARG A 143 -0.23 14.31 -17.01
C ARG A 143 0.17 15.63 -17.64
N ALA A 144 1.48 15.81 -17.89
CA ALA A 144 2.00 16.97 -18.56
C ALA A 144 1.52 17.04 -20.03
N GLY A 145 1.19 18.24 -20.50
CA GLY A 145 0.80 18.47 -21.88
C GLY A 145 -0.59 17.90 -22.26
N GLY A 146 -1.40 17.61 -21.25
CA GLY A 146 -2.77 17.09 -21.43
C GLY A 146 -3.77 18.16 -21.81
#